data_2caeebd1cc803fbdef1518e641797c5f
#
_entry.id   2caeebd1cc803fbdef1518e641797c5f
#
_cell.length_a   1.000
_cell.length_b   1.000
_cell.length_c   1.000
_cell.angle_alpha   90.00
_cell.angle_beta   90.00
_cell.angle_gamma   90.00
#
_symmetry.space_group_name_H-M   'P 1'
#
loop_
_entity.id
_entity.type
_entity.pdbx_description
1 polymer ?
#
loop_
_entity_poly.entity_id
_entity_poly.type
_entity_poly.pdbx_seq_one_letter_code
_entity_poly.pdbx_strand_id
1 'polypeptide(L)'
;LAGLFETFHGTILYVSHDIDEALRFCDRIAVIEKGHVMEVSTGNNLVNNPQSAASIKLSGCKNATPARRINDHRVFLPAWGIEVETDKPVQENLTCMGVRAFFLEQAKEPGRNTYRVRVVRTSDSRFDRSALLEFLDREPGADKVVDQTENEMKYLEQHLFWRIDKLKVPEEKLPVKDEVLLIRIPSDRVYLVSK
;
A
#
# COMPACT_ATOMS: atom_id res chain seq x y z
N LEU A 1 18.56 12.43 -20.66
CA LEU A 1 17.48 13.28 -20.11
C LEU A 1 18.06 14.33 -19.15
N ALA A 2 18.88 13.98 -18.14
CA ALA A 2 19.41 14.95 -17.17
C ALA A 2 20.04 16.18 -17.83
N GLY A 3 20.95 15.98 -18.80
CA GLY A 3 21.59 17.10 -19.50
C GLY A 3 20.63 17.99 -20.33
N LEU A 4 19.50 17.45 -20.81
CA LEU A 4 18.47 18.24 -21.49
C LEU A 4 17.76 19.19 -20.52
N PHE A 5 17.41 18.67 -19.32
CA PHE A 5 16.73 19.48 -18.30
C PHE A 5 17.63 20.59 -17.72
N GLU A 6 18.95 20.40 -17.72
CA GLU A 6 19.91 21.41 -17.26
C GLU A 6 20.12 22.54 -18.28
N THR A 7 19.96 22.27 -19.57
CA THR A 7 20.25 23.24 -20.65
C THR A 7 19.03 23.95 -21.21
N PHE A 8 17.83 23.41 -21.00
CA PHE A 8 16.59 23.98 -21.52
C PHE A 8 15.89 24.85 -20.48
N HIS A 9 15.75 26.15 -20.74
CA HIS A 9 15.13 27.15 -19.84
C HIS A 9 13.63 27.39 -20.11
N GLY A 10 12.92 26.45 -20.66
CA GLY A 10 11.49 26.52 -20.97
C GLY A 10 10.65 25.56 -20.14
N THR A 11 9.34 25.61 -20.32
CA THR A 11 8.42 24.61 -19.75
C THR A 11 8.54 23.30 -20.52
N ILE A 12 8.77 22.23 -19.81
CA ILE A 12 8.86 20.87 -20.37
C ILE A 12 7.65 20.07 -19.88
N LEU A 13 6.92 19.48 -20.82
CA LEU A 13 5.92 18.45 -20.53
C LEU A 13 6.54 17.09 -20.78
N TYR A 14 6.69 16.31 -19.70
CA TYR A 14 7.27 14.97 -19.75
C TYR A 14 6.20 13.92 -19.43
N VAL A 15 6.04 12.92 -20.30
CA VAL A 15 5.09 11.83 -20.10
C VAL A 15 5.87 10.52 -19.89
N SER A 16 5.66 9.90 -18.75
CA SER A 16 6.29 8.62 -18.40
C SER A 16 5.32 7.76 -17.59
N HIS A 17 5.55 6.45 -17.59
CA HIS A 17 4.95 5.53 -16.64
C HIS A 17 5.90 5.19 -15.46
N ASP A 18 7.12 5.71 -15.50
CA ASP A 18 8.13 5.55 -14.46
C ASP A 18 8.03 6.68 -13.44
N ILE A 19 7.55 6.33 -12.25
CA ILE A 19 7.39 7.28 -11.15
C ILE A 19 8.73 7.82 -10.64
N ASP A 20 9.77 7.00 -10.63
CA ASP A 20 11.09 7.40 -10.13
C ASP A 20 11.73 8.45 -11.03
N GLU A 21 11.52 8.36 -12.35
CA GLU A 21 11.91 9.42 -13.29
C GLU A 21 11.11 10.70 -13.05
N ALA A 22 9.79 10.60 -12.89
CA ALA A 22 8.95 11.76 -12.63
C ALA A 22 9.32 12.46 -11.31
N LEU A 23 9.57 11.69 -10.24
CA LEU A 23 10.01 12.22 -8.94
C LEU A 23 11.38 12.91 -9.01
N ARG A 24 12.25 12.45 -9.90
CA ARG A 24 13.61 12.99 -10.06
C ARG A 24 13.66 14.27 -10.89
N PHE A 25 12.82 14.38 -11.91
CA PHE A 25 12.98 15.40 -12.95
C PHE A 25 11.85 16.44 -13.00
N CYS A 26 10.70 16.17 -12.37
CA CYS A 26 9.54 17.04 -12.50
C CYS A 26 9.26 17.83 -11.22
N ASP A 27 9.01 19.12 -11.36
CA ASP A 27 8.56 19.99 -10.25
C ASP A 27 7.13 19.65 -9.81
N ARG A 28 6.29 19.29 -10.79
CA ARG A 28 4.90 18.89 -10.58
C ARG A 28 4.58 17.65 -11.38
N ILE A 29 3.77 16.78 -10.79
CA ILE A 29 3.34 15.51 -11.38
C ILE A 29 1.82 15.50 -11.47
N ALA A 30 1.30 15.27 -12.67
CA ALA A 30 -0.12 15.00 -12.91
C ALA A 30 -0.33 13.50 -13.06
N VAL A 31 -1.11 12.90 -12.18
CA VAL A 31 -1.51 11.49 -12.27
C VAL A 31 -2.74 11.38 -13.14
N ILE A 32 -2.66 10.58 -14.20
CA ILE A 32 -3.76 10.37 -15.17
C ILE A 32 -4.22 8.94 -15.10
N GLU A 33 -5.51 8.73 -14.93
CA GLU A 33 -6.16 7.41 -15.00
C GLU A 33 -7.39 7.50 -15.92
N LYS A 34 -7.50 6.57 -16.87
CA LYS A 34 -8.63 6.48 -17.82
C LYS A 34 -8.97 7.82 -18.51
N GLY A 35 -7.94 8.60 -18.85
CA GLY A 35 -8.10 9.88 -19.52
C GLY A 35 -8.45 11.08 -18.62
N HIS A 36 -8.55 10.87 -17.31
CA HIS A 36 -8.84 11.94 -16.34
C HIS A 36 -7.62 12.24 -15.48
N VAL A 37 -7.42 13.52 -15.17
CA VAL A 37 -6.42 13.95 -14.20
C VAL A 37 -6.96 13.70 -12.80
N MET A 38 -6.36 12.75 -12.09
CA MET A 38 -6.75 12.34 -10.74
C MET A 38 -6.16 13.24 -9.67
N GLU A 39 -4.93 13.70 -9.89
CA GLU A 39 -4.18 14.53 -8.93
C GLU A 39 -3.11 15.32 -9.67
N VAL A 40 -2.82 16.53 -9.20
CA VAL A 40 -1.65 17.30 -9.60
C VAL A 40 -0.95 17.79 -8.34
N SER A 41 0.26 17.28 -8.07
CA SER A 41 1.01 17.58 -6.85
C SER A 41 2.51 17.65 -7.09
N THR A 42 3.28 18.01 -6.07
CA THR A 42 4.73 17.83 -6.06
C THR A 42 5.07 16.36 -5.81
N GLY A 43 6.26 15.92 -6.22
CA GLY A 43 6.69 14.54 -5.98
C GLY A 43 6.64 14.14 -4.50
N ASN A 44 7.03 15.04 -3.60
CA ASN A 44 6.96 14.80 -2.16
C ASN A 44 5.52 14.57 -1.66
N ASN A 45 4.57 15.39 -2.10
CA ASN A 45 3.16 15.22 -1.73
C ASN A 45 2.57 13.94 -2.34
N LEU A 46 2.90 13.64 -3.59
CA LEU A 46 2.44 12.41 -4.25
C LEU A 46 2.83 11.14 -3.47
N VAL A 47 4.03 11.13 -2.90
CA VAL A 47 4.53 9.97 -2.14
C VAL A 47 3.99 9.96 -0.71
N ASN A 48 3.93 11.10 -0.03
CA ASN A 48 3.64 11.17 1.41
C ASN A 48 2.18 11.46 1.74
N ASN A 49 1.44 12.06 0.81
CA ASN A 49 0.04 12.43 0.99
C ASN A 49 -0.76 12.28 -0.31
N PRO A 50 -0.81 11.06 -0.91
CA PRO A 50 -1.55 10.81 -2.15
C PRO A 50 -3.03 11.11 -1.98
N GLN A 51 -3.64 11.73 -3.00
CA GLN A 51 -5.03 12.17 -2.97
C GLN A 51 -5.97 11.27 -3.78
N SER A 52 -5.44 10.24 -4.45
CA SER A 52 -6.23 9.29 -5.23
C SER A 52 -5.73 7.86 -5.07
N ALA A 53 -6.60 6.89 -5.31
CA ALA A 53 -6.21 5.46 -5.33
C ALA A 53 -5.14 5.18 -6.40
N ALA A 54 -5.22 5.88 -7.55
CA ALA A 54 -4.20 5.81 -8.60
C ALA A 54 -2.85 6.31 -8.08
N SER A 55 -2.82 7.44 -7.37
CA SER A 55 -1.59 7.99 -6.78
C SER A 55 -0.98 7.08 -5.72
N ILE A 56 -1.81 6.45 -4.88
CA ILE A 56 -1.34 5.44 -3.90
C ILE A 56 -0.61 4.31 -4.63
N LYS A 57 -1.24 3.72 -5.64
CA LYS A 57 -0.67 2.59 -6.41
C LYS A 57 0.58 3.02 -7.18
N LEU A 58 0.52 4.15 -7.88
CA LEU A 58 1.63 4.68 -8.67
C LEU A 58 2.86 4.98 -7.81
N SER A 59 2.66 5.51 -6.59
CA SER A 59 3.76 5.79 -5.65
C SER A 59 4.37 4.53 -5.01
N GLY A 60 4.10 3.34 -5.55
CA GLY A 60 4.68 2.07 -5.12
C GLY A 60 4.05 1.43 -3.88
N CYS A 61 2.87 1.91 -3.46
CA CYS A 61 2.12 1.28 -2.38
C CYS A 61 1.38 0.05 -2.90
N LYS A 62 1.90 -1.14 -2.60
CA LYS A 62 1.30 -2.40 -3.03
C LYS A 62 0.05 -2.78 -2.23
N ASN A 63 -0.05 -2.33 -0.99
CA ASN A 63 -1.21 -2.56 -0.13
C ASN A 63 -2.18 -1.39 -0.26
N ALA A 64 -3.00 -1.40 -1.29
CA ALA A 64 -4.07 -0.45 -1.51
C ALA A 64 -5.35 -1.20 -1.83
N THR A 65 -6.41 -0.96 -1.07
CA THR A 65 -7.66 -1.72 -1.15
C THR A 65 -8.86 -0.81 -0.98
N PRO A 66 -10.01 -1.13 -1.60
CA PRO A 66 -11.27 -0.45 -1.30
C PRO A 66 -11.55 -0.44 0.20
N ALA A 67 -12.06 0.68 0.69
CA ALA A 67 -12.34 0.88 2.10
C ALA A 67 -13.73 1.46 2.30
N ARG A 68 -14.41 1.06 3.38
CA ARG A 68 -15.69 1.60 3.83
C ARG A 68 -15.53 2.24 5.19
N ARG A 69 -16.03 3.44 5.36
CA ARG A 69 -16.07 4.11 6.65
C ARG A 69 -17.04 3.39 7.59
N ILE A 70 -16.59 3.09 8.80
CA ILE A 70 -17.44 2.62 9.90
C ILE A 70 -17.81 3.80 10.80
N ASN A 71 -16.81 4.58 11.21
CA ASN A 71 -16.95 5.80 12.00
C ASN A 71 -15.78 6.76 11.74
N ASP A 72 -15.63 7.79 12.56
CA ASP A 72 -14.61 8.83 12.37
C ASP A 72 -13.15 8.32 12.43
N HIS A 73 -12.91 7.18 13.05
CA HIS A 73 -11.56 6.63 13.22
C HIS A 73 -11.47 5.14 12.92
N ARG A 74 -12.45 4.56 12.21
CA ARG A 74 -12.46 3.15 11.87
C ARG A 74 -12.98 2.90 10.46
N VAL A 75 -12.29 2.04 9.75
CA VAL A 75 -12.63 1.61 8.39
C VAL A 75 -12.74 0.09 8.31
N PHE A 76 -13.60 -0.40 7.43
CA PHE A 76 -13.66 -1.81 7.05
C PHE A 76 -13.04 -2.01 5.67
N LEU A 77 -12.24 -3.04 5.52
CA LEU A 77 -11.55 -3.40 4.30
C LEU A 77 -12.09 -4.74 3.77
N PRO A 78 -13.07 -4.74 2.87
CA PRO A 78 -13.76 -5.97 2.45
C PRO A 78 -12.83 -7.03 1.85
N ALA A 79 -11.86 -6.62 1.04
CA ALA A 79 -10.92 -7.54 0.41
C ALA A 79 -10.05 -8.28 1.42
N TRP A 80 -9.65 -7.62 2.51
CA TRP A 80 -8.88 -8.23 3.59
C TRP A 80 -9.75 -8.84 4.69
N GLY A 81 -11.01 -8.41 4.78
CA GLY A 81 -11.96 -8.88 5.79
C GLY A 81 -11.61 -8.41 7.20
N ILE A 82 -11.06 -7.20 7.35
CA ILE A 82 -10.64 -6.65 8.63
C ILE A 82 -11.14 -5.23 8.83
N GLU A 83 -11.24 -4.83 10.09
CA GLU A 83 -11.42 -3.43 10.49
C GLU A 83 -10.06 -2.84 10.87
N VAL A 84 -9.79 -1.59 10.51
CA VAL A 84 -8.58 -0.86 10.86
C VAL A 84 -8.95 0.44 11.56
N GLU A 85 -8.35 0.68 12.72
CA GLU A 85 -8.43 1.96 13.39
C GLU A 85 -7.38 2.92 12.86
N THR A 86 -7.74 4.21 12.73
CA THR A 86 -6.89 5.25 12.15
C THR A 86 -6.73 6.41 13.12
N ASP A 87 -5.54 7.02 13.15
CA ASP A 87 -5.32 8.23 13.93
C ASP A 87 -5.86 9.47 13.22
N LYS A 88 -5.90 9.44 11.90
CA LYS A 88 -6.52 10.49 11.09
C LYS A 88 -8.03 10.27 11.00
N PRO A 89 -8.82 11.35 11.01
CA PRO A 89 -10.26 11.23 10.81
C PRO A 89 -10.59 10.70 9.41
N VAL A 90 -11.56 9.79 9.37
CA VAL A 90 -12.05 9.15 8.14
C VAL A 90 -13.15 10.02 7.53
N GLN A 91 -12.96 10.46 6.29
CA GLN A 91 -13.96 11.24 5.56
C GLN A 91 -15.16 10.37 5.15
N GLU A 92 -16.34 10.97 5.02
CA GLU A 92 -17.59 10.26 4.69
C GLU A 92 -17.54 9.57 3.31
N ASN A 93 -16.86 10.19 2.35
CA ASN A 93 -16.70 9.71 0.99
C ASN A 93 -15.43 8.87 0.78
N LEU A 94 -14.91 8.24 1.84
CA LEU A 94 -13.77 7.32 1.75
C LEU A 94 -14.00 6.24 0.69
N THR A 95 -13.01 6.03 -0.17
CA THR A 95 -13.06 5.00 -1.22
C THR A 95 -11.95 3.97 -1.11
N CYS A 96 -10.79 4.35 -0.59
CA CYS A 96 -9.60 3.50 -0.57
C CYS A 96 -8.76 3.75 0.68
N MET A 97 -8.15 2.68 1.19
CA MET A 97 -7.08 2.75 2.18
C MET A 97 -5.82 2.11 1.62
N GLY A 98 -4.68 2.72 1.92
CA GLY A 98 -3.37 2.15 1.60
C GLY A 98 -2.44 2.13 2.80
N VAL A 99 -1.50 1.18 2.81
CA VAL A 99 -0.37 1.14 3.75
C VAL A 99 0.87 0.61 3.05
N ARG A 100 2.02 1.26 3.26
CA ARG A 100 3.26 0.78 2.63
C ARG A 100 3.74 -0.51 3.27
N ALA A 101 4.22 -1.42 2.43
CA ALA A 101 4.65 -2.76 2.83
C ALA A 101 5.75 -2.76 3.91
N PHE A 102 6.61 -1.76 3.94
CA PHE A 102 7.69 -1.65 4.93
C PHE A 102 7.29 -0.93 6.23
N PHE A 103 6.06 -0.40 6.33
CA PHE A 103 5.52 0.12 7.60
C PHE A 103 4.88 -0.96 8.47
N LEU A 104 4.60 -2.13 7.90
CA LEU A 104 4.03 -3.23 8.65
C LEU A 104 5.04 -3.78 9.66
N GLU A 105 4.55 -4.15 10.83
CA GLU A 105 5.37 -4.60 11.94
C GLU A 105 4.92 -5.98 12.43
N GLN A 106 5.88 -6.87 12.69
CA GLN A 106 5.57 -8.10 13.40
C GLN A 106 5.30 -7.77 14.87
N ALA A 107 4.14 -8.18 15.36
CA ALA A 107 3.75 -8.02 16.75
C ALA A 107 4.04 -9.30 17.52
N LYS A 108 4.33 -9.16 18.82
CA LYS A 108 4.51 -10.30 19.75
C LYS A 108 3.21 -10.69 20.43
N GLU A 109 2.32 -9.74 20.62
CA GLU A 109 1.06 -9.89 21.35
C GLU A 109 -0.09 -9.24 20.57
N PRO A 110 -1.34 -9.71 20.73
CA PRO A 110 -2.52 -9.06 20.18
C PRO A 110 -2.66 -7.62 20.70
N GLY A 111 -3.15 -6.73 19.86
CA GLY A 111 -3.35 -5.33 20.19
C GLY A 111 -4.05 -4.57 19.09
N ARG A 112 -4.06 -3.25 19.18
CA ARG A 112 -4.68 -2.37 18.18
C ARG A 112 -4.11 -2.65 16.79
N ASN A 113 -4.98 -2.86 15.80
CA ASN A 113 -4.65 -3.17 14.42
C ASN A 113 -3.67 -4.35 14.25
N THR A 114 -3.78 -5.35 15.12
CA THR A 114 -2.95 -6.54 15.07
C THR A 114 -3.78 -7.73 14.63
N TYR A 115 -3.31 -8.44 13.60
CA TYR A 115 -4.06 -9.49 12.91
C TYR A 115 -3.22 -10.76 12.81
N ARG A 116 -3.87 -11.91 12.99
CA ARG A 116 -3.27 -13.22 12.70
C ARG A 116 -3.24 -13.44 11.19
N VAL A 117 -2.06 -13.71 10.69
CA VAL A 117 -1.84 -13.95 9.26
C VAL A 117 -1.01 -15.20 9.04
N ARG A 118 -1.21 -15.83 7.88
CA ARG A 118 -0.35 -16.91 7.38
C ARG A 118 0.54 -16.38 6.27
N VAL A 119 1.80 -16.75 6.28
CA VAL A 119 2.75 -16.48 5.20
C VAL A 119 2.47 -17.43 4.04
N VAL A 120 1.91 -16.92 2.95
CA VAL A 120 1.58 -17.73 1.76
C VAL A 120 2.79 -17.94 0.88
N ARG A 121 3.59 -16.89 0.70
CA ARG A 121 4.77 -16.90 -0.16
C ARG A 121 5.79 -15.89 0.33
N THR A 122 7.07 -16.23 0.15
CA THR A 122 8.18 -15.29 0.37
C THR A 122 9.00 -15.13 -0.91
N SER A 123 9.66 -14.00 -1.04
CA SER A 123 10.60 -13.71 -2.13
C SER A 123 11.74 -12.85 -1.59
N ASP A 124 12.96 -13.25 -1.88
CA ASP A 124 14.15 -12.56 -1.45
C ASP A 124 14.71 -11.64 -2.54
N SER A 125 15.09 -10.45 -2.15
CA SER A 125 15.98 -9.58 -2.88
C SER A 125 17.32 -9.47 -2.13
N ARG A 126 18.23 -8.67 -2.66
CA ARG A 126 19.56 -8.47 -2.06
C ARG A 126 19.46 -7.92 -0.62
N PHE A 127 18.54 -6.98 -0.37
CA PHE A 127 18.48 -6.23 0.87
C PHE A 127 17.16 -6.42 1.64
N ASP A 128 16.17 -7.03 1.02
CA ASP A 128 14.87 -7.22 1.64
C ASP A 128 14.28 -8.61 1.35
N ARG A 129 13.39 -9.05 2.23
CA ARG A 129 12.46 -10.16 2.02
C ARG A 129 11.06 -9.60 1.91
N SER A 130 10.35 -10.02 0.88
CA SER A 130 8.92 -9.76 0.73
C SER A 130 8.13 -10.99 1.14
N ALA A 131 7.06 -10.81 1.90
CA ALA A 131 6.11 -11.85 2.26
C ALA A 131 4.71 -11.47 1.79
N LEU A 132 3.99 -12.43 1.22
CA LEU A 132 2.57 -12.33 0.93
C LEU A 132 1.81 -13.00 2.06
N LEU A 133 0.87 -12.28 2.68
CA LEU A 133 0.20 -12.67 3.91
C LEU A 133 -1.31 -12.80 3.69
N GLU A 134 -1.88 -13.90 4.13
CA GLU A 134 -3.32 -14.17 4.17
C GLU A 134 -3.86 -13.87 5.56
N PHE A 135 -4.97 -13.14 5.66
CA PHE A 135 -5.66 -12.91 6.93
C PHE A 135 -6.44 -14.15 7.34
N LEU A 136 -6.23 -14.63 8.58
CA LEU A 136 -6.87 -15.85 9.09
C LEU A 136 -8.22 -15.57 9.76
N ASP A 137 -8.33 -14.44 10.46
CA ASP A 137 -9.54 -14.07 11.19
C ASP A 137 -10.22 -12.94 10.39
N ARG A 138 -11.20 -13.31 9.55
CA ARG A 138 -11.91 -12.38 8.66
C ARG A 138 -13.30 -12.09 9.21
N GLU A 139 -13.64 -10.80 9.25
CA GLU A 139 -14.92 -10.31 9.74
C GLU A 139 -16.10 -10.65 8.79
N PRO A 140 -17.33 -10.72 9.30
CA PRO A 140 -18.53 -10.82 8.46
C PRO A 140 -18.61 -9.66 7.47
N GLY A 141 -18.99 -9.98 6.23
CA GLY A 141 -19.06 -8.98 5.14
C GLY A 141 -17.78 -8.84 4.34
N ALA A 142 -16.76 -9.66 4.63
CA ALA A 142 -15.58 -9.79 3.79
C ALA A 142 -15.92 -10.35 2.40
N ASP A 143 -15.16 -9.93 1.39
CA ASP A 143 -15.24 -10.50 0.05
C ASP A 143 -14.93 -12.00 0.08
N LYS A 144 -15.53 -12.77 -0.82
CA LYS A 144 -15.17 -14.18 -0.98
C LYS A 144 -13.71 -14.30 -1.36
N VAL A 145 -13.02 -15.24 -0.73
CA VAL A 145 -11.63 -15.59 -1.08
C VAL A 145 -11.62 -16.13 -2.51
N VAL A 146 -10.71 -15.63 -3.31
CA VAL A 146 -10.50 -16.02 -4.70
C VAL A 146 -9.22 -16.84 -4.78
N ASP A 147 -9.27 -17.96 -5.50
CA ASP A 147 -8.09 -18.75 -5.77
C ASP A 147 -7.16 -18.03 -6.76
N GLN A 148 -5.85 -18.21 -6.60
CA GLN A 148 -4.84 -17.59 -7.49
C GLN A 148 -5.04 -17.99 -8.95
N THR A 149 -5.48 -19.20 -9.22
CA THR A 149 -5.70 -19.74 -10.57
C THR A 149 -6.93 -19.14 -11.25
N GLU A 150 -7.92 -18.69 -10.48
CA GLU A 150 -9.13 -18.08 -11.02
C GLU A 150 -8.92 -16.62 -11.40
N ASN A 151 -8.24 -15.84 -10.53
CA ASN A 151 -7.96 -14.42 -10.78
C ASN A 151 -6.76 -13.95 -9.94
N GLU A 152 -5.58 -13.94 -10.54
CA GLU A 152 -4.34 -13.56 -9.86
C GLU A 152 -4.37 -12.12 -9.30
N MET A 153 -4.93 -11.16 -10.04
CA MET A 153 -5.00 -9.77 -9.56
C MET A 153 -5.87 -9.66 -8.31
N LYS A 154 -7.05 -10.26 -8.33
CA LYS A 154 -7.96 -10.23 -7.19
C LYS A 154 -7.41 -11.01 -6.01
N TYR A 155 -6.74 -12.12 -6.25
CA TYR A 155 -6.02 -12.88 -5.24
C TYR A 155 -4.97 -12.00 -4.55
N LEU A 156 -4.13 -11.29 -5.30
CA LEU A 156 -3.12 -10.39 -4.73
C LEU A 156 -3.74 -9.22 -3.95
N GLU A 157 -4.87 -8.68 -4.41
CA GLU A 157 -5.60 -7.61 -3.71
C GLU A 157 -6.18 -8.06 -2.35
N GLN A 158 -6.45 -9.35 -2.19
CA GLN A 158 -6.95 -9.94 -0.94
C GLN A 158 -5.85 -10.29 0.06
N HIS A 159 -4.58 -10.17 -0.32
CA HIS A 159 -3.43 -10.47 0.50
C HIS A 159 -2.68 -9.20 0.88
N LEU A 160 -2.04 -9.23 2.04
CA LEU A 160 -1.21 -8.15 2.52
C LEU A 160 0.25 -8.40 2.12
N PHE A 161 0.86 -7.42 1.50
CA PHE A 161 2.27 -7.47 1.10
C PHE A 161 3.13 -6.86 2.21
N TRP A 162 4.03 -7.64 2.79
CA TRP A 162 4.97 -7.19 3.81
C TRP A 162 6.40 -7.21 3.28
N ARG A 163 7.14 -6.12 3.51
CA ARG A 163 8.54 -5.97 3.10
C ARG A 163 9.42 -5.76 4.32
N ILE A 164 10.41 -6.63 4.48
CA ILE A 164 11.30 -6.68 5.63
C ILE A 164 12.71 -6.33 5.18
N ASP A 165 13.33 -5.36 5.84
CA ASP A 165 14.72 -5.00 5.64
C ASP A 165 15.63 -6.05 6.31
N LYS A 166 16.36 -6.82 5.50
CA LYS A 166 17.29 -7.88 5.96
C LYS A 166 18.50 -7.34 6.72
N LEU A 167 18.78 -6.04 6.61
CA LEU A 167 19.85 -5.41 7.38
C LEU A 167 19.44 -5.12 8.83
N LYS A 168 18.12 -5.09 9.10
CA LYS A 168 17.57 -4.80 10.45
C LYS A 168 17.05 -6.02 11.17
N VAL A 169 16.75 -7.08 10.44
CA VAL A 169 16.15 -8.31 11.00
C VAL A 169 17.10 -9.47 10.79
N PRO A 170 17.53 -10.18 11.87
CA PRO A 170 18.36 -11.37 11.76
C PRO A 170 17.68 -12.45 10.90
N GLU A 171 18.47 -13.22 10.17
CA GLU A 171 17.98 -14.20 9.18
C GLU A 171 17.04 -15.25 9.81
N GLU A 172 17.33 -15.69 11.03
CA GLU A 172 16.52 -16.64 11.79
C GLU A 172 15.15 -16.10 12.22
N LYS A 173 14.93 -14.79 12.11
CA LYS A 173 13.65 -14.12 12.42
C LYS A 173 12.88 -13.70 11.17
N LEU A 174 13.42 -14.01 9.99
CA LEU A 174 12.71 -13.72 8.74
C LEU A 174 11.56 -14.72 8.57
N PRO A 175 10.36 -14.25 8.14
CA PRO A 175 9.21 -15.12 8.00
C PRO A 175 9.44 -16.20 6.93
N VAL A 176 8.93 -17.40 7.19
CA VAL A 176 8.97 -18.54 6.27
C VAL A 176 7.57 -18.91 5.81
N LYS A 177 7.47 -19.57 4.66
CA LYS A 177 6.19 -20.04 4.13
C LYS A 177 5.45 -20.92 5.15
N ASP A 178 4.12 -20.78 5.19
CA ASP A 178 3.17 -21.46 6.09
C ASP A 178 3.28 -21.07 7.57
N GLU A 179 4.20 -20.18 7.93
CA GLU A 179 4.27 -19.62 9.28
C GLU A 179 3.03 -18.75 9.59
N VAL A 180 2.51 -18.90 10.80
CA VAL A 180 1.44 -18.05 11.34
C VAL A 180 2.05 -17.06 12.32
N LEU A 181 1.79 -15.78 12.08
CA LEU A 181 2.34 -14.69 12.88
C LEU A 181 1.31 -13.57 13.08
N LEU A 182 1.65 -12.61 13.94
CA LEU A 182 0.86 -11.41 14.18
C LEU A 182 1.49 -10.25 13.41
N ILE A 183 0.70 -9.59 12.57
CA ILE A 183 1.08 -8.36 11.86
C ILE A 183 0.28 -7.19 12.41
N ARG A 184 0.97 -6.08 12.68
CA ARG A 184 0.38 -4.80 13.04
C ARG A 184 0.40 -3.85 11.85
N ILE A 185 -0.73 -3.19 11.61
CA ILE A 185 -0.88 -2.06 10.70
C ILE A 185 -0.84 -0.79 11.55
N PRO A 186 0.22 0.05 11.49
CA PRO A 186 0.30 1.27 12.27
C PRO A 186 -0.80 2.25 11.89
N SER A 187 -1.57 2.74 12.87
CA SER A 187 -2.74 3.60 12.67
C SER A 187 -2.40 4.99 12.14
N ASP A 188 -1.17 5.46 12.36
CA ASP A 188 -0.64 6.74 11.90
C ASP A 188 -0.02 6.67 10.48
N ARG A 189 0.19 5.47 9.93
CA ARG A 189 0.88 5.22 8.67
C ARG A 189 -0.02 4.79 7.52
N VAL A 190 -1.32 4.93 7.69
CA VAL A 190 -2.30 4.63 6.65
C VAL A 190 -2.60 5.86 5.79
N TYR A 191 -2.84 5.62 4.51
CA TYR A 191 -3.37 6.58 3.57
C TYR A 191 -4.87 6.37 3.45
N LEU A 192 -5.64 7.43 3.63
CA LEU A 192 -7.10 7.43 3.47
C LEU A 192 -7.42 8.33 2.29
N VAL A 193 -8.02 7.77 1.26
CA VAL A 193 -8.37 8.50 0.05
C VAL A 193 -9.86 8.53 -0.12
N SER A 194 -10.35 9.72 -0.32
CA SER A 194 -11.73 10.06 -0.60
C SER A 194 -11.83 10.55 -2.04
N LYS A 195 -12.95 10.31 -2.64
CA LYS A 195 -13.18 10.68 -4.04
C LYS A 195 -13.21 12.19 -4.22
#